data_159bfabfa5f35afe9d8e71d31004b18b
#
_entry.id   159bfabfa5f35afe9d8e71d31004b18b
#
_cell.length_a   1.000
_cell.length_b   1.000
_cell.length_c   1.000
_cell.angle_alpha   90.00
_cell.angle_beta   90.00
_cell.angle_gamma   90.00
#
_symmetry.space_group_name_H-M   'P 1'
#
loop_
_entity.id
_entity.type
_entity.pdbx_description
1 polymer ?
#
loop_
_entity_poly.entity_id
_entity_poly.type
_entity_poly.pdbx_seq_one_letter_code
_entity_poly.pdbx_strand_id
1 'polypeptide(L)'
;NRATQALRQPGSAFKPFVYALALENKFTPSTLVLDAPVVLDQGEDLKMWKPENYGKKFYGPSTIRTGLEKSRNLMTVRVAQEIGIDKLASFAKNLKIYDNPEELLSISLGSAETTLLKLTSAYSSFVNGGKLIEPIFLDRIQDSEGNTIFNSEKRVCEKCKEISYLGDDVPKIKDKFKKVFSEETAYQITSMLEGVIKRGTGK
;
A
#
# COMPACT_ATOMS: atom_id res chain seq x y z
N ASN A 1 22.64 3.95 5.88
CA ASN A 1 21.50 4.78 5.50
C ASN A 1 20.20 4.22 6.12
N ARG A 2 19.54 5.03 6.97
CA ARG A 2 18.34 4.56 7.69
C ARG A 2 17.14 4.28 6.77
N ALA A 3 17.02 4.95 5.64
CA ALA A 3 15.90 4.75 4.74
C ALA A 3 15.93 3.36 4.04
N THR A 4 17.13 2.81 3.82
CA THR A 4 17.33 1.56 3.08
C THR A 4 17.70 0.36 3.97
N GLN A 5 18.21 0.60 5.18
CA GLN A 5 18.78 -0.44 6.03
C GLN A 5 18.05 -0.61 7.37
N ALA A 6 17.49 0.48 7.94
CA ALA A 6 16.84 0.38 9.23
C ALA A 6 15.47 -0.29 9.07
N LEU A 7 15.31 -1.42 9.74
CA LEU A 7 14.03 -2.13 9.84
C LEU A 7 13.20 -1.52 10.99
N ARG A 8 11.95 -1.23 10.70
CA ARG A 8 10.99 -0.68 11.66
C ARG A 8 9.59 -1.20 11.35
N GLN A 9 8.81 -1.39 12.40
CA GLN A 9 7.39 -1.68 12.28
C GLN A 9 6.66 -0.43 11.75
N PRO A 10 5.95 -0.50 10.63
CA PRO A 10 5.21 0.64 10.08
C PRO A 10 4.00 1.01 10.94
N GLY A 11 3.51 0.10 11.77
CA GLY A 11 2.31 0.32 12.57
C GLY A 11 1.12 0.72 11.70
N SER A 12 0.35 1.72 12.13
CA SER A 12 -0.85 2.17 11.41
C SER A 12 -0.59 2.69 9.99
N ALA A 13 0.65 2.96 9.60
CA ALA A 13 0.98 3.29 8.21
C ALA A 13 0.81 2.09 7.26
N PHE A 14 0.65 0.88 7.77
CA PHE A 14 0.32 -0.29 6.94
C PHE A 14 -1.17 -0.41 6.62
N LYS A 15 -2.06 0.17 7.42
CA LYS A 15 -3.52 0.05 7.27
C LYS A 15 -4.06 0.40 5.87
N PRO A 16 -3.59 1.45 5.18
CA PRO A 16 -4.08 1.75 3.83
C PRO A 16 -4.00 0.58 2.86
N PHE A 17 -3.01 -0.30 3.00
CA PHE A 17 -2.87 -1.50 2.17
C PHE A 17 -3.91 -2.57 2.53
N VAL A 18 -4.26 -2.72 3.81
CA VAL A 18 -5.37 -3.60 4.23
C VAL A 18 -6.68 -3.13 3.61
N TYR A 19 -6.95 -1.83 3.66
CA TYR A 19 -8.17 -1.26 3.08
C TYR A 19 -8.15 -1.28 1.54
N ALA A 20 -6.99 -1.12 0.90
CA ALA A 20 -6.86 -1.30 -0.55
C ALA A 20 -7.24 -2.72 -0.98
N LEU A 21 -6.71 -3.73 -0.27
CA LEU A 21 -7.05 -5.11 -0.53
C LEU A 21 -8.54 -5.39 -0.25
N ALA A 22 -9.14 -4.74 0.75
CA ALA A 22 -10.58 -4.82 1.00
C ALA A 22 -11.39 -4.32 -0.19
N LEU A 23 -11.04 -3.16 -0.74
CA LEU A 23 -11.72 -2.58 -1.91
C LEU A 23 -11.60 -3.49 -3.15
N GLU A 24 -10.47 -4.18 -3.34
CA GLU A 24 -10.33 -5.21 -4.39
C GLU A 24 -11.18 -6.47 -4.11
N ASN A 25 -11.63 -6.69 -2.87
CA ASN A 25 -12.43 -7.84 -2.43
C ASN A 25 -13.88 -7.47 -2.08
N LYS A 26 -14.54 -6.67 -2.91
CA LYS A 26 -15.98 -6.31 -2.83
C LYS A 26 -16.38 -5.35 -1.69
N PHE A 27 -15.45 -4.86 -0.89
CA PHE A 27 -15.76 -3.76 0.02
C PHE A 27 -15.91 -2.44 -0.75
N THR A 28 -16.66 -1.52 -0.17
CA THR A 28 -16.77 -0.14 -0.65
C THR A 28 -16.41 0.82 0.49
N PRO A 29 -16.05 2.07 0.23
CA PRO A 29 -15.79 3.05 1.30
C PRO A 29 -16.93 3.20 2.30
N SER A 30 -18.16 2.82 1.91
CA SER A 30 -19.37 2.88 2.75
C SER A 30 -19.70 1.55 3.45
N THR A 31 -18.98 0.48 3.20
CA THR A 31 -19.19 -0.81 3.86
C THR A 31 -19.04 -0.65 5.37
N LEU A 32 -20.03 -1.12 6.12
CA LEU A 32 -20.03 -1.08 7.57
C LEU A 32 -19.25 -2.24 8.16
N VAL A 33 -18.36 -1.92 9.10
CA VAL A 33 -17.62 -2.88 9.89
C VAL A 33 -17.77 -2.53 11.37
N LEU A 34 -17.92 -3.54 12.21
CA LEU A 34 -18.16 -3.35 13.65
C LEU A 34 -16.87 -2.98 14.39
N ASP A 35 -16.84 -1.82 15.03
CA ASP A 35 -15.80 -1.42 15.97
C ASP A 35 -16.21 -1.82 17.40
N ALA A 36 -15.91 -3.07 17.78
CA ALA A 36 -16.25 -3.67 19.06
C ALA A 36 -15.14 -4.65 19.50
N PRO A 37 -15.07 -5.01 20.79
CA PRO A 37 -14.10 -5.96 21.29
C PRO A 37 -14.04 -7.24 20.44
N VAL A 38 -12.85 -7.76 20.26
CA VAL A 38 -12.60 -9.04 19.59
C VAL A 38 -11.50 -9.78 20.34
N VAL A 39 -11.67 -11.09 20.44
CA VAL A 39 -10.67 -12.01 20.99
C VAL A 39 -10.41 -13.05 19.91
N LEU A 40 -9.17 -13.22 19.52
CA LEU A 40 -8.77 -14.07 18.41
C LEU A 40 -7.84 -15.17 18.89
N ASP A 41 -8.15 -16.38 18.50
CA ASP A 41 -7.26 -17.52 18.65
C ASP A 41 -6.20 -17.45 17.53
N GLN A 42 -4.95 -17.58 17.86
CA GLN A 42 -3.83 -17.55 16.91
C GLN A 42 -3.18 -18.94 16.73
N GLY A 43 -3.78 -19.99 17.26
CA GLY A 43 -3.30 -21.37 17.22
C GLY A 43 -2.78 -21.87 18.57
N GLU A 44 -2.51 -23.18 18.64
CA GLU A 44 -2.26 -23.90 19.89
C GLU A 44 -1.08 -23.36 20.71
N ASP A 45 -0.05 -22.83 20.04
CA ASP A 45 1.18 -22.33 20.68
C ASP A 45 1.13 -20.84 21.04
N LEU A 46 0.09 -20.11 20.65
CA LEU A 46 -0.01 -18.67 20.84
C LEU A 46 -1.14 -18.32 21.80
N LYS A 47 -0.91 -17.29 22.64
CA LYS A 47 -1.95 -16.77 23.54
C LYS A 47 -3.06 -16.10 22.74
N MET A 48 -4.29 -16.15 23.26
CA MET A 48 -5.43 -15.39 22.74
C MET A 48 -5.05 -13.92 22.55
N TRP A 49 -5.21 -13.42 21.33
CA TRP A 49 -4.89 -12.04 21.02
C TRP A 49 -6.11 -11.13 21.19
N LYS A 50 -5.92 -10.05 21.93
CA LYS A 50 -6.98 -9.07 22.25
C LYS A 50 -6.53 -7.69 21.80
N PRO A 51 -6.65 -7.36 20.50
CA PRO A 51 -6.33 -6.03 20.02
C PRO A 51 -7.28 -4.99 20.61
N GLU A 52 -6.78 -3.78 20.80
CA GLU A 52 -7.56 -2.64 21.29
C GLU A 52 -7.37 -1.41 20.38
N ASN A 53 -8.36 -0.54 20.35
CA ASN A 53 -8.18 0.80 19.81
C ASN A 53 -7.28 1.63 20.72
N TYR A 54 -6.50 2.58 20.14
CA TYR A 54 -5.58 3.42 20.92
C TYR A 54 -6.25 4.10 22.12
N GLY A 55 -7.47 4.60 21.96
CA GLY A 55 -8.24 5.25 23.03
C GLY A 55 -9.05 4.30 23.91
N LYS A 56 -8.90 2.97 23.79
CA LYS A 56 -9.66 1.94 24.51
C LYS A 56 -11.19 2.09 24.43
N LYS A 57 -11.68 2.80 23.39
CA LYS A 57 -13.10 3.04 23.14
C LYS A 57 -13.58 2.26 21.92
N PHE A 58 -14.85 1.94 21.90
CA PHE A 58 -15.54 1.25 20.83
C PHE A 58 -16.64 2.17 20.27
N TYR A 59 -16.85 2.10 18.96
CA TYR A 59 -17.73 3.08 18.28
C TYR A 59 -18.87 2.40 17.51
N GLY A 60 -18.99 1.07 17.61
CA GLY A 60 -20.04 0.32 16.94
C GLY A 60 -19.88 0.25 15.42
N PRO A 61 -20.96 -0.02 14.68
CA PRO A 61 -20.92 -0.07 13.22
C PRO A 61 -20.45 1.25 12.63
N SER A 62 -19.39 1.20 11.86
CA SER A 62 -18.77 2.38 11.22
C SER A 62 -18.32 2.02 9.81
N THR A 63 -18.28 3.01 8.90
CA THR A 63 -17.79 2.76 7.53
C THR A 63 -16.30 2.48 7.50
N ILE A 64 -15.84 1.68 6.52
CA ILE A 64 -14.40 1.43 6.37
C ILE A 64 -13.63 2.73 6.11
N ARG A 65 -14.22 3.73 5.46
CA ARG A 65 -13.66 5.08 5.36
C ARG A 65 -13.36 5.66 6.73
N THR A 66 -14.32 5.66 7.65
CA THR A 66 -14.13 6.12 9.03
C THR A 66 -13.07 5.29 9.76
N GLY A 67 -13.05 3.98 9.52
CA GLY A 67 -12.05 3.06 10.07
C GLY A 67 -10.63 3.46 9.72
N LEU A 68 -10.36 3.80 8.46
CA LEU A 68 -9.06 4.29 8.02
C LEU A 68 -8.78 5.70 8.55
N GLU A 69 -9.70 6.65 8.37
CA GLU A 69 -9.52 8.05 8.75
C GLU A 69 -9.27 8.24 10.25
N LYS A 70 -9.90 7.42 11.08
CA LYS A 70 -9.72 7.42 12.54
C LYS A 70 -8.75 6.36 13.04
N SER A 71 -8.09 5.64 12.12
CA SER A 71 -7.09 4.61 12.44
C SER A 71 -7.59 3.55 13.44
N ARG A 72 -8.83 3.03 13.24
CA ARG A 72 -9.45 2.04 14.13
C ARG A 72 -8.77 0.67 14.00
N ASN A 73 -8.19 0.18 15.10
CA ASN A 73 -7.48 -1.10 15.09
C ASN A 73 -8.45 -2.28 14.91
N LEU A 74 -9.54 -2.29 15.66
CA LEU A 74 -10.48 -3.41 15.67
C LEU A 74 -11.18 -3.59 14.32
N MET A 75 -11.54 -2.48 13.68
CA MET A 75 -12.10 -2.53 12.33
C MET A 75 -11.08 -3.08 11.32
N THR A 76 -9.82 -2.64 11.39
CA THR A 76 -8.77 -3.11 10.49
C THR A 76 -8.53 -4.62 10.64
N VAL A 77 -8.50 -5.12 11.88
CA VAL A 77 -8.33 -6.56 12.14
C VAL A 77 -9.51 -7.37 11.59
N ARG A 78 -10.76 -6.90 11.80
CA ARG A 78 -11.96 -7.57 11.25
C ARG A 78 -11.96 -7.59 9.72
N VAL A 79 -11.58 -6.50 9.09
CA VAL A 79 -11.43 -6.41 7.63
C VAL A 79 -10.38 -7.41 7.16
N ALA A 80 -9.21 -7.47 7.79
CA ALA A 80 -8.15 -8.42 7.44
C ALA A 80 -8.59 -9.88 7.63
N GLN A 81 -9.35 -10.17 8.70
CA GLN A 81 -9.90 -11.49 8.97
C GLN A 81 -10.90 -11.92 7.88
N GLU A 82 -11.77 -11.01 7.44
CA GLU A 82 -12.78 -11.28 6.41
C GLU A 82 -12.17 -11.48 5.03
N ILE A 83 -11.11 -10.74 4.69
CA ILE A 83 -10.38 -10.88 3.42
C ILE A 83 -9.60 -12.20 3.39
N GLY A 84 -9.03 -12.60 4.50
CA GLY A 84 -8.07 -13.69 4.66
C GLY A 84 -6.64 -13.20 4.83
N ILE A 85 -5.97 -13.72 5.84
CA ILE A 85 -4.60 -13.29 6.19
C ILE A 85 -3.57 -13.74 5.15
N ASP A 86 -3.76 -14.89 4.54
CA ASP A 86 -3.00 -15.43 3.42
C ASP A 86 -2.95 -14.45 2.23
N LYS A 87 -4.12 -13.91 1.87
CA LYS A 87 -4.23 -12.91 0.80
C LYS A 87 -3.54 -11.60 1.19
N LEU A 88 -3.66 -11.16 2.44
CA LEU A 88 -3.01 -9.95 2.92
C LEU A 88 -1.49 -10.10 2.92
N ALA A 89 -0.97 -11.24 3.38
CA ALA A 89 0.46 -11.55 3.35
C ALA A 89 0.99 -11.57 1.90
N SER A 90 0.31 -12.27 1.00
CA SER A 90 0.66 -12.31 -0.42
C SER A 90 0.61 -10.93 -1.08
N PHE A 91 -0.38 -10.10 -0.73
CA PHE A 91 -0.51 -8.74 -1.24
C PHE A 91 0.64 -7.84 -0.77
N ALA A 92 0.98 -7.90 0.52
CA ALA A 92 2.10 -7.15 1.09
C ALA A 92 3.45 -7.56 0.46
N LYS A 93 3.64 -8.86 0.18
CA LYS A 93 4.79 -9.38 -0.56
C LYS A 93 4.82 -8.88 -2.01
N ASN A 94 3.69 -8.89 -2.69
CA ASN A 94 3.56 -8.39 -4.06
C ASN A 94 3.88 -6.89 -4.19
N LEU A 95 3.56 -6.10 -3.16
CA LEU A 95 3.90 -4.69 -3.02
C LEU A 95 5.36 -4.46 -2.58
N LYS A 96 6.11 -5.52 -2.35
CA LYS A 96 7.50 -5.49 -1.85
C LYS A 96 7.66 -4.76 -0.51
N ILE A 97 6.59 -4.69 0.30
CA ILE A 97 6.63 -4.13 1.66
C ILE A 97 7.39 -5.09 2.57
N TYR A 98 7.02 -6.37 2.52
CA TYR A 98 7.65 -7.44 3.28
C TYR A 98 8.18 -8.53 2.34
N ASP A 99 9.32 -9.12 2.66
CA ASP A 99 9.91 -10.19 1.84
C ASP A 99 9.22 -11.53 2.11
N ASN A 100 9.05 -11.90 3.38
CA ASN A 100 8.38 -13.12 3.83
C ASN A 100 7.48 -12.79 5.03
N PRO A 101 6.29 -12.20 4.80
CA PRO A 101 5.37 -11.87 5.87
C PRO A 101 4.80 -13.14 6.52
N GLU A 102 4.73 -13.15 7.85
CA GLU A 102 4.03 -14.18 8.59
C GLU A 102 2.51 -14.01 8.43
N GLU A 103 1.78 -15.13 8.39
CA GLU A 103 0.32 -15.13 8.24
C GLU A 103 -0.38 -14.95 9.59
N LEU A 104 0.00 -13.91 10.32
CA LEU A 104 -0.61 -13.51 11.59
C LEU A 104 -1.48 -12.28 11.43
N LEU A 105 -2.66 -12.26 12.05
CA LEU A 105 -3.58 -11.10 11.98
C LEU A 105 -2.96 -9.79 12.48
N SER A 106 -1.96 -9.86 13.37
CA SER A 106 -1.21 -8.69 13.85
C SER A 106 -0.51 -7.91 12.74
N ILE A 107 -0.17 -8.56 11.59
CA ILE A 107 0.43 -7.89 10.45
C ILE A 107 -0.49 -6.79 9.88
N SER A 108 -1.81 -6.96 10.02
CA SER A 108 -2.79 -5.94 9.59
C SER A 108 -2.63 -4.60 10.32
N LEU A 109 -2.01 -4.62 11.49
CA LEU A 109 -1.66 -3.43 12.28
C LEU A 109 -0.20 -3.00 12.09
N GLY A 110 0.51 -3.59 11.14
CA GLY A 110 1.89 -3.25 10.80
C GLY A 110 2.92 -3.72 11.83
N SER A 111 2.74 -4.93 12.38
CA SER A 111 3.67 -5.52 13.37
C SER A 111 4.95 -6.07 12.74
N ALA A 112 4.95 -6.40 11.45
CA ALA A 112 6.15 -6.85 10.75
C ALA A 112 7.07 -5.67 10.39
N GLU A 113 8.37 -5.94 10.32
CA GLU A 113 9.37 -4.91 10.04
C GLU A 113 9.62 -4.72 8.55
N THR A 114 9.83 -3.47 8.15
CA THR A 114 10.19 -3.07 6.79
C THR A 114 11.10 -1.85 6.80
N THR A 115 11.63 -1.47 5.64
CA THR A 115 12.40 -0.23 5.50
C THR A 115 11.50 0.93 5.06
N LEU A 116 11.90 2.16 5.37
CA LEU A 116 11.20 3.37 4.93
C LEU A 116 11.07 3.40 3.40
N LEU A 117 12.12 3.01 2.67
CA LEU A 117 12.12 2.99 1.21
C LEU A 117 11.08 2.03 0.65
N LYS A 118 11.00 0.79 1.15
CA LYS A 118 10.00 -0.19 0.72
C LYS A 118 8.57 0.31 0.95
N LEU A 119 8.31 0.85 2.14
CA LEU A 119 7.00 1.38 2.48
C LEU A 119 6.62 2.58 1.59
N THR A 120 7.55 3.52 1.37
CA THR A 120 7.31 4.69 0.51
C THR A 120 7.07 4.29 -0.94
N SER A 121 7.82 3.32 -1.46
CA SER A 121 7.61 2.77 -2.82
C SER A 121 6.23 2.14 -2.96
N ALA A 122 5.77 1.40 -1.94
CA ALA A 122 4.43 0.84 -1.95
C ALA A 122 3.35 1.95 -1.92
N TYR A 123 3.53 3.00 -1.12
CA TYR A 123 2.61 4.14 -1.09
C TYR A 123 2.51 4.87 -2.43
N SER A 124 3.60 4.92 -3.21
CA SER A 124 3.58 5.55 -4.54
C SER A 124 2.57 4.89 -5.48
N SER A 125 2.21 3.63 -5.26
CA SER A 125 1.20 2.92 -6.05
C SER A 125 -0.19 3.57 -5.94
N PHE A 126 -0.52 4.21 -4.81
CA PHE A 126 -1.81 4.88 -4.62
C PHE A 126 -1.95 6.11 -5.53
N VAL A 127 -0.87 6.83 -5.78
CA VAL A 127 -0.88 8.03 -6.66
C VAL A 127 -0.47 7.73 -8.09
N ASN A 128 -0.12 6.48 -8.40
CA ASN A 128 0.31 6.02 -9.72
C ASN A 128 -0.68 5.02 -10.35
N GLY A 129 -1.97 5.16 -10.05
CA GLY A 129 -3.02 4.32 -10.65
C GLY A 129 -2.87 2.83 -10.34
N GLY A 130 -2.37 2.47 -9.16
CA GLY A 130 -2.19 1.07 -8.75
C GLY A 130 -0.95 0.38 -9.32
N LYS A 131 -0.03 1.11 -9.91
CA LYS A 131 1.20 0.56 -10.49
C LYS A 131 2.35 0.67 -9.50
N LEU A 132 3.03 -0.45 -9.24
CA LEU A 132 4.21 -0.51 -8.37
C LEU A 132 5.41 0.17 -9.05
N ILE A 133 6.06 1.07 -8.33
CA ILE A 133 7.28 1.76 -8.77
C ILE A 133 8.48 1.14 -8.05
N GLU A 134 9.51 0.83 -8.81
CA GLU A 134 10.81 0.44 -8.27
C GLU A 134 11.70 1.69 -8.18
N PRO A 135 12.27 2.01 -6.99
CA PRO A 135 13.17 3.14 -6.84
C PRO A 135 14.40 3.00 -7.74
N ILE A 136 14.73 4.06 -8.46
CA ILE A 136 15.92 4.13 -9.32
C ILE A 136 16.94 4.99 -8.62
N PHE A 137 18.13 4.43 -8.34
CA PHE A 137 19.26 5.14 -7.74
C PHE A 137 20.33 5.49 -8.77
N LEU A 138 20.35 4.76 -9.87
CA LEU A 138 21.30 4.91 -10.97
C LEU A 138 20.51 5.03 -12.26
N ASP A 139 20.45 6.24 -12.80
CA ASP A 139 19.72 6.51 -14.04
C ASP A 139 20.54 6.05 -15.25
N ARG A 140 21.80 6.48 -15.34
CA ARG A 140 22.66 6.23 -16.51
C ARG A 140 24.13 6.10 -16.11
N ILE A 141 24.85 5.27 -16.83
CA ILE A 141 26.32 5.21 -16.83
C ILE A 141 26.80 5.52 -18.25
N GLN A 142 27.78 6.39 -18.37
CA GLN A 142 28.45 6.71 -19.64
C GLN A 142 29.96 6.47 -19.50
N ASP A 143 30.60 6.08 -20.61
CA ASP A 143 32.06 6.02 -20.70
C ASP A 143 32.68 7.42 -20.85
N SER A 144 34.01 7.50 -20.94
CA SER A 144 34.77 8.75 -21.14
C SER A 144 34.47 9.44 -22.48
N GLU A 145 33.92 8.71 -23.44
CA GLU A 145 33.59 9.17 -24.78
C GLU A 145 32.11 9.61 -24.90
N GLY A 146 31.32 9.45 -23.79
CA GLY A 146 29.93 9.84 -23.76
C GLY A 146 28.95 8.76 -24.23
N ASN A 147 29.44 7.55 -24.55
CA ASN A 147 28.55 6.46 -24.93
C ASN A 147 27.83 5.91 -23.71
N THR A 148 26.53 5.66 -23.81
CA THR A 148 25.74 5.11 -22.72
C THR A 148 25.98 3.61 -22.58
N ILE A 149 26.62 3.19 -21.48
CA ILE A 149 26.88 1.79 -21.14
C ILE A 149 25.67 1.16 -20.41
N PHE A 150 25.01 1.95 -19.58
CA PHE A 150 23.83 1.53 -18.81
C PHE A 150 22.77 2.62 -18.83
N ASN A 151 21.50 2.20 -18.95
CA ASN A 151 20.33 3.08 -18.81
C ASN A 151 19.24 2.34 -18.04
N SER A 152 18.75 2.94 -16.95
CA SER A 152 17.65 2.39 -16.14
C SER A 152 16.30 2.55 -16.83
N GLU A 153 16.18 3.45 -17.83
CA GLU A 153 14.93 3.74 -18.53
C GLU A 153 14.46 2.51 -19.33
N LYS A 154 13.35 1.95 -18.91
CA LYS A 154 12.73 0.75 -19.50
C LYS A 154 11.45 1.06 -20.29
N ARG A 155 11.01 2.32 -20.29
CA ARG A 155 9.82 2.75 -21.03
C ARG A 155 10.13 2.80 -22.50
N VAL A 156 9.18 2.39 -23.32
CA VAL A 156 9.30 2.45 -24.78
C VAL A 156 8.39 3.56 -25.30
N CYS A 157 8.97 4.49 -26.00
CA CYS A 157 8.22 5.51 -26.71
C CYS A 157 8.00 5.05 -28.16
N GLU A 158 6.74 4.83 -28.51
CA GLU A 158 6.35 4.63 -29.91
C GLU A 158 6.34 5.99 -30.60
N LYS A 159 7.07 6.13 -31.70
CA LYS A 159 7.16 7.34 -32.52
C LYS A 159 8.00 8.51 -31.97
N CYS A 160 8.75 8.35 -30.85
CA CYS A 160 9.63 9.42 -30.36
C CYS A 160 10.87 9.70 -31.24
N LYS A 161 11.06 8.93 -32.30
CA LYS A 161 12.15 9.14 -33.28
C LYS A 161 11.75 10.09 -34.42
N GLU A 162 10.50 10.45 -34.53
CA GLU A 162 10.02 11.43 -35.50
C GLU A 162 10.34 12.83 -34.98
N ILE A 163 11.20 13.54 -35.70
CA ILE A 163 11.82 14.82 -35.29
C ILE A 163 10.86 16.00 -35.38
N SER A 164 9.70 15.86 -36.01
CA SER A 164 8.74 16.94 -36.17
C SER A 164 7.44 16.69 -35.45
N TYR A 165 7.12 17.57 -34.50
CA TYR A 165 5.77 17.62 -33.91
C TYR A 165 4.83 18.26 -34.96
N LEU A 166 3.95 17.46 -35.53
CA LEU A 166 2.99 17.89 -36.56
C LEU A 166 1.63 18.32 -35.98
N GLY A 167 1.56 18.57 -34.65
CA GLY A 167 0.30 18.96 -34.00
C GLY A 167 -0.62 17.79 -33.65
N ASP A 168 -0.17 16.57 -33.85
CA ASP A 168 -0.89 15.35 -33.54
C ASP A 168 -0.75 14.93 -32.07
N ASP A 169 -1.39 13.84 -31.71
CA ASP A 169 -1.46 13.30 -30.33
C ASP A 169 -0.11 13.23 -29.62
N VAL A 170 -0.15 13.49 -28.30
CA VAL A 170 1.01 13.32 -27.41
C VAL A 170 1.60 11.91 -27.56
N PRO A 171 2.93 11.76 -27.66
CA PRO A 171 3.56 10.45 -27.78
C PRO A 171 3.13 9.50 -26.67
N LYS A 172 2.67 8.31 -27.03
CA LYS A 172 2.26 7.29 -26.06
C LYS A 172 3.49 6.54 -25.55
N ILE A 173 3.79 6.72 -24.29
CA ILE A 173 4.87 6.00 -23.61
C ILE A 173 4.29 4.75 -22.98
N LYS A 174 4.71 3.57 -23.44
CA LYS A 174 4.35 2.29 -22.81
C LYS A 174 5.27 2.04 -21.62
N ASP A 175 4.68 1.97 -20.43
CA ASP A 175 5.39 1.52 -19.25
C ASP A 175 5.27 -0.01 -19.07
N LYS A 176 6.20 -0.60 -18.31
CA LYS A 176 6.19 -2.01 -17.92
C LYS A 176 5.95 -2.21 -16.44
N PHE A 177 5.37 -1.21 -15.77
CA PHE A 177 5.10 -1.29 -14.35
C PHE A 177 4.05 -2.36 -14.03
N LYS A 178 4.29 -3.12 -12.98
CA LYS A 178 3.36 -4.14 -12.50
C LYS A 178 2.16 -3.46 -11.86
N LYS A 179 0.96 -3.66 -12.41
CA LYS A 179 -0.30 -3.26 -11.76
C LYS A 179 -0.54 -4.19 -10.56
N VAL A 180 -0.74 -3.62 -9.37
CA VAL A 180 -0.92 -4.35 -8.10
C VAL A 180 -2.33 -4.24 -7.55
N PHE A 181 -3.07 -3.19 -7.95
CA PHE A 181 -4.51 -3.02 -7.71
C PHE A 181 -5.11 -2.09 -8.79
N SER A 182 -6.41 -1.94 -8.81
CA SER A 182 -7.14 -1.15 -9.82
C SER A 182 -6.92 0.35 -9.65
N GLU A 183 -7.19 1.13 -10.71
CA GLU A 183 -7.13 2.60 -10.67
C GLU A 183 -8.24 3.16 -9.76
N GLU A 184 -9.39 2.48 -9.75
CA GLU A 184 -10.53 2.79 -8.89
C GLU A 184 -10.14 2.65 -7.41
N THR A 185 -9.48 1.56 -7.04
CA THR A 185 -8.94 1.35 -5.68
C THR A 185 -7.91 2.40 -5.33
N ALA A 186 -6.99 2.71 -6.24
CA ALA A 186 -5.99 3.77 -6.04
C ALA A 186 -6.66 5.12 -5.73
N TYR A 187 -7.67 5.50 -6.52
CA TYR A 187 -8.44 6.72 -6.30
C TYR A 187 -9.19 6.72 -4.97
N GLN A 188 -9.88 5.61 -4.64
CA GLN A 188 -10.66 5.51 -3.40
C GLN A 188 -9.77 5.60 -2.16
N ILE A 189 -8.62 4.91 -2.15
CA ILE A 189 -7.65 5.00 -1.04
C ILE A 189 -7.07 6.40 -0.93
N THR A 190 -6.70 7.04 -2.02
CA THR A 190 -6.20 8.42 -2.01
C THR A 190 -7.24 9.38 -1.42
N SER A 191 -8.51 9.25 -1.81
CA SER A 191 -9.61 10.01 -1.23
C SER A 191 -9.81 9.76 0.28
N MET A 192 -9.64 8.50 0.73
CA MET A 192 -9.73 8.17 2.15
C MET A 192 -8.52 8.72 2.93
N LEU A 193 -7.31 8.68 2.37
CA LEU A 193 -6.10 9.26 2.96
C LEU A 193 -6.18 10.80 3.06
N GLU A 194 -6.77 11.46 2.07
CA GLU A 194 -7.10 12.88 2.16
C GLU A 194 -8.01 13.17 3.37
N GLY A 195 -8.96 12.26 3.63
CA GLY A 195 -9.82 12.30 4.81
C GLY A 195 -9.06 12.16 6.13
N VAL A 196 -7.97 11.39 6.18
CA VAL A 196 -7.09 11.29 7.36
C VAL A 196 -6.56 12.67 7.76
N ILE A 197 -6.15 13.48 6.77
CA ILE A 197 -5.62 14.84 7.00
C ILE A 197 -6.75 15.83 7.31
N LYS A 198 -7.85 15.82 6.55
CA LYS A 198 -8.91 16.82 6.68
C LYS A 198 -9.74 16.67 7.96
N ARG A 199 -10.04 15.45 8.40
CA ARG A 199 -10.95 15.13 9.51
C ARG A 199 -10.57 13.95 10.38
N GLY A 200 -9.43 13.33 10.07
CA GLY A 200 -8.91 12.12 10.73
C GLY A 200 -7.85 12.41 11.79
N THR A 201 -6.90 11.48 11.90
CA THR A 201 -5.81 11.51 12.90
C THR A 201 -4.64 12.38 12.48
N GLY A 202 -4.57 12.83 11.24
CA GLY A 202 -3.54 13.71 10.69
C GLY A 202 -3.91 15.20 10.71
N LYS A 203 -5.02 15.56 11.36
CA LYS A 203 -5.50 16.94 11.47
C LYS A 203 -4.66 17.75 12.46
#